data_f3542d6b35c7c1f993baffd9f78bf36a
#
_entry.id   f3542d6b35c7c1f993baffd9f78bf36a
#
_cell.length_a   1.000
_cell.length_b   1.000
_cell.length_c   1.000
_cell.angle_alpha   90.00
_cell.angle_beta   90.00
_cell.angle_gamma   90.00
#
_symmetry.space_group_name_H-M   'P 1'
#
loop_
_entity.id
_entity.type
_entity.pdbx_description
1 polymer ?
#
loop_
_entity_poly.entity_id
_entity_poly.type
_entity_poly.pdbx_seq_one_letter_code
_entity_poly.pdbx_strand_id
1 'polypeptide(L)'
;MGNNNNKRRKFYGNNGNNGNNGAAGNVGAANVANGGGNNGGNKNKPKNRGMNPAGSANKNKNGGGSGGNNGKNRGEENRKDTYVYELDGNVYINLTNKCSNGCEFCVRNERASYFGNYLWIRHGDPTAEKVIAELDKKDFAAYKELVFCGFGEPTYKVEEMLKIAGYAHSRGLKTRLNTNGQGNLINKRDIVPELKGKIDLVNVSLNAPDAESYQKICHSQYRLDAFPALIEFAKSCVKNGVACRFSVVDCIGEEAVESCRRLAESSGVPLYVRKYIADS
;
A
#
# COMPACT_ATOMS: atom_id res chain seq x y z
N MET A 1 27.31 30.07 9.06
CA MET A 1 27.93 28.74 9.32
C MET A 1 26.84 27.87 9.94
N GLY A 2 26.14 27.14 9.15
CA GLY A 2 25.02 26.28 9.58
C GLY A 2 25.21 24.88 9.01
N ASN A 3 25.43 23.95 9.91
CA ASN A 3 25.68 22.55 9.65
C ASN A 3 24.39 21.87 9.17
N ASN A 4 24.29 21.55 7.91
CA ASN A 4 23.22 20.75 7.34
C ASN A 4 23.56 19.28 7.48
N ASN A 5 23.06 18.64 8.54
CA ASN A 5 23.15 17.20 8.77
C ASN A 5 22.19 16.46 7.84
N ASN A 6 22.69 16.10 6.67
CA ASN A 6 22.00 15.28 5.68
C ASN A 6 21.99 13.82 6.12
N LYS A 7 21.01 13.41 6.94
CA LYS A 7 20.78 12.00 7.28
C LYS A 7 20.13 11.28 6.11
N ARG A 8 20.93 10.90 5.10
CA ARG A 8 20.55 9.85 4.16
C ARG A 8 20.40 8.54 4.93
N ARG A 9 19.17 8.11 5.18
CA ARG A 9 18.92 6.74 5.66
C ARG A 9 19.29 5.78 4.54
N LYS A 10 20.39 5.04 4.75
CA LYS A 10 20.78 3.93 3.87
C LYS A 10 19.81 2.77 4.15
N PHE A 11 18.98 2.43 3.18
CA PHE A 11 18.00 1.33 3.26
C PHE A 11 18.62 -0.06 3.08
N TYR A 12 19.91 -0.17 2.77
CA TYR A 12 20.63 -1.44 2.69
C TYR A 12 21.93 -1.34 3.50
N GLY A 13 21.90 -1.88 4.72
CA GLY A 13 23.09 -2.09 5.56
C GLY A 13 23.65 -3.50 5.34
N ASN A 14 24.82 -3.55 4.80
CA ASN A 14 25.92 -4.49 5.06
C ASN A 14 25.61 -6.00 5.05
N ASN A 15 25.82 -6.66 3.91
CA ASN A 15 26.15 -8.08 3.90
C ASN A 15 27.64 -8.26 4.17
N GLY A 16 27.96 -8.67 5.40
CA GLY A 16 29.28 -9.16 5.77
C GLY A 16 29.57 -10.48 5.05
N ASN A 17 30.61 -10.42 4.26
CA ASN A 17 31.28 -11.52 3.61
C ASN A 17 31.88 -12.48 4.67
N ASN A 18 31.55 -13.77 4.61
CA ASN A 18 32.41 -14.80 5.17
C ASN A 18 32.37 -16.02 4.25
N GLY A 19 33.41 -16.10 3.43
CA GLY A 19 33.71 -17.30 2.69
C GLY A 19 34.22 -18.40 3.62
N ASN A 20 33.86 -19.64 3.36
CA ASN A 20 34.85 -20.72 3.39
C ASN A 20 34.43 -21.93 2.58
N ASN A 21 35.43 -22.52 1.95
CA ASN A 21 35.48 -23.68 1.07
C ASN A 21 35.01 -24.98 1.74
N GLY A 22 34.57 -25.96 0.91
CA GLY A 22 34.75 -27.36 1.26
C GLY A 22 33.79 -28.34 0.60
N ALA A 23 34.24 -28.86 -0.56
CA ALA A 23 34.16 -30.24 -1.03
C ALA A 23 32.90 -31.13 -0.88
N ALA A 24 32.42 -31.54 -2.04
CA ALA A 24 32.02 -32.87 -2.55
C ALA A 24 31.63 -34.01 -1.57
N GLY A 25 30.52 -34.68 -1.88
CA GLY A 25 30.21 -36.01 -1.33
C GLY A 25 28.78 -36.46 -1.62
N ASN A 26 28.66 -37.20 -2.55
CA ASN A 26 27.81 -38.10 -3.27
C ASN A 26 26.91 -39.04 -2.44
N VAL A 27 25.76 -39.44 -3.05
CA VAL A 27 24.90 -40.65 -3.03
C VAL A 27 24.17 -41.05 -1.76
N GLY A 28 22.89 -41.44 -1.97
CA GLY A 28 22.24 -42.50 -1.22
C GLY A 28 20.72 -42.34 -1.13
N ALA A 29 20.04 -43.04 -2.02
CA ALA A 29 18.59 -43.33 -1.94
C ALA A 29 18.33 -44.38 -0.87
N ALA A 30 17.13 -44.38 -0.29
CA ALA A 30 16.23 -45.51 -0.02
C ALA A 30 15.25 -45.19 1.09
N ASN A 31 14.03 -45.16 0.77
CA ASN A 31 12.88 -46.07 0.99
C ASN A 31 12.56 -46.51 2.43
N VAL A 32 11.24 -46.52 2.66
CA VAL A 32 10.34 -47.49 3.32
C VAL A 32 9.87 -47.11 4.75
N ALA A 33 8.63 -46.72 4.81
CA ALA A 33 7.42 -47.35 5.38
C ALA A 33 7.20 -47.46 6.90
N ASN A 34 5.99 -47.05 7.26
CA ASN A 34 4.96 -47.74 8.09
C ASN A 34 5.03 -47.77 9.61
N GLY A 35 3.85 -47.55 10.17
CA GLY A 35 3.36 -47.99 11.49
C GLY A 35 3.01 -46.81 12.41
N GLY A 36 1.81 -46.40 12.75
CA GLY A 36 0.68 -47.23 13.21
C GLY A 36 0.52 -47.13 14.73
N GLY A 37 -0.63 -46.63 15.24
CA GLY A 37 -1.04 -46.83 16.63
C GLY A 37 -1.24 -45.52 17.41
N ASN A 38 -2.34 -45.03 17.61
CA ASN A 38 -3.60 -45.24 18.36
C ASN A 38 -3.51 -44.94 19.88
N ASN A 39 -4.53 -44.24 20.32
CA ASN A 39 -5.19 -44.17 21.63
C ASN A 39 -4.74 -43.12 22.69
N GLY A 40 -5.78 -42.46 23.15
CA GLY A 40 -6.12 -42.32 24.53
C GLY A 40 -6.43 -40.93 25.03
N GLY A 41 -7.63 -40.61 25.13
CA GLY A 41 -8.40 -39.61 25.73
C GLY A 41 -8.04 -39.22 27.17
N ASN A 42 -8.33 -38.02 27.57
CA ASN A 42 -9.12 -37.81 28.77
C ASN A 42 -9.74 -36.42 28.86
N LYS A 43 -10.98 -36.41 29.26
CA LYS A 43 -11.85 -35.30 29.60
C LYS A 43 -11.43 -34.76 30.97
N ASN A 44 -11.51 -33.41 31.16
CA ASN A 44 -12.17 -32.87 32.36
C ASN A 44 -12.30 -31.35 32.28
N LYS A 45 -13.56 -30.93 32.26
CA LYS A 45 -14.00 -29.60 32.73
C LYS A 45 -14.22 -29.72 34.24
N PRO A 46 -14.11 -28.58 34.99
CA PRO A 46 -15.31 -28.13 35.66
C PRO A 46 -15.60 -26.63 35.52
N LYS A 47 -16.90 -26.37 35.64
CA LYS A 47 -17.56 -25.06 35.85
C LYS A 47 -17.47 -24.64 37.33
N ASN A 48 -17.46 -23.33 37.61
CA ASN A 48 -18.34 -22.65 38.58
C ASN A 48 -18.13 -21.13 38.55
N ARG A 49 -19.17 -20.37 38.31
CA ARG A 49 -20.05 -19.58 39.21
C ARG A 49 -19.22 -18.73 40.21
N GLY A 50 -19.26 -17.39 40.25
CA GLY A 50 -20.36 -16.47 40.25
C GLY A 50 -20.21 -15.58 41.49
N MET A 51 -20.51 -14.29 41.35
CA MET A 51 -20.98 -13.35 42.37
C MET A 51 -20.26 -12.01 42.40
N ASN A 52 -21.01 -11.00 42.00
CA ASN A 52 -20.85 -9.63 42.48
C ASN A 52 -21.32 -9.58 43.95
N PRO A 53 -20.81 -8.64 44.75
CA PRO A 53 -21.72 -7.55 45.11
C PRO A 53 -21.10 -6.15 45.17
N ALA A 54 -22.04 -5.23 45.23
CA ALA A 54 -22.02 -3.81 45.18
C ALA A 54 -21.33 -3.08 46.36
N GLY A 55 -20.98 -1.82 46.09
CA GLY A 55 -21.19 -0.72 47.02
C GLY A 55 -19.95 -0.14 47.71
N SER A 56 -19.54 1.05 47.37
CA SER A 56 -19.66 2.19 48.28
C SER A 56 -19.03 3.46 47.71
N ALA A 57 -19.75 4.53 47.81
CA ALA A 57 -19.35 5.88 47.48
C ALA A 57 -18.29 6.41 48.46
N ASN A 58 -17.30 7.17 47.93
CA ASN A 58 -16.71 8.22 48.73
C ASN A 58 -16.38 9.46 47.88
N LYS A 59 -17.02 10.56 48.24
CA LYS A 59 -16.75 11.93 47.78
C LYS A 59 -15.45 12.40 48.42
N ASN A 60 -14.52 12.92 47.64
CA ASN A 60 -13.69 14.01 48.14
C ASN A 60 -13.36 15.01 47.02
N LYS A 61 -13.74 16.25 47.23
CA LYS A 61 -13.35 17.44 46.48
C LYS A 61 -11.90 17.79 46.86
N ASN A 62 -11.07 18.11 45.90
CA ASN A 62 -10.28 19.35 45.97
C ASN A 62 -9.65 19.64 44.59
N GLY A 63 -9.68 20.91 44.27
CA GLY A 63 -9.32 21.51 43.00
C GLY A 63 -7.82 21.64 42.80
N GLY A 64 -7.47 21.84 41.56
CA GLY A 64 -6.14 22.16 41.04
C GLY A 64 -6.22 22.28 39.53
N GLY A 65 -6.44 23.51 39.05
CA GLY A 65 -6.45 23.78 37.61
C GLY A 65 -5.08 23.50 37.01
N SER A 66 -5.05 22.71 35.96
CA SER A 66 -3.96 22.66 35.02
C SER A 66 -4.56 22.84 33.62
N GLY A 67 -4.35 24.01 33.06
CA GLY A 67 -4.72 24.35 31.70
C GLY A 67 -3.98 23.48 30.70
N GLY A 68 -4.57 22.35 30.37
CA GLY A 68 -4.12 21.46 29.30
C GLY A 68 -4.56 22.02 27.95
N ASN A 69 -3.59 22.26 27.13
CA ASN A 69 -3.52 22.76 25.77
C ASN A 69 -4.53 22.05 24.82
N ASN A 70 -5.82 22.40 24.87
CA ASN A 70 -6.90 21.85 24.04
C ASN A 70 -7.14 22.63 22.74
N GLY A 71 -6.22 23.53 22.38
CA GLY A 71 -6.37 24.39 21.18
C GLY A 71 -5.95 23.77 19.84
N LYS A 72 -5.15 22.69 19.85
CA LYS A 72 -4.61 22.11 18.59
C LYS A 72 -5.54 21.08 17.91
N ASN A 73 -6.45 20.43 18.62
CA ASN A 73 -7.30 19.39 18.04
C ASN A 73 -8.59 19.89 17.37
N ARG A 74 -9.13 21.06 17.75
CA ARG A 74 -10.40 21.56 17.18
C ARG A 74 -10.31 21.99 15.71
N GLY A 75 -9.14 22.44 15.25
CA GLY A 75 -8.93 22.84 13.83
C GLY A 75 -8.80 21.65 12.89
N GLU A 76 -8.39 20.49 13.40
CA GLU A 76 -8.25 19.27 12.61
C GLU A 76 -9.56 18.50 12.45
N GLU A 77 -10.43 18.51 13.48
CA GLU A 77 -11.73 17.81 13.45
C GLU A 77 -12.70 18.39 12.40
N ASN A 78 -12.61 19.69 12.11
CA ASN A 78 -13.48 20.37 11.12
C ASN A 78 -12.91 20.44 9.71
N ARG A 79 -11.75 19.79 9.43
CA ARG A 79 -11.16 19.81 8.10
C ARG A 79 -11.94 18.89 7.16
N LYS A 80 -12.34 19.43 6.01
CA LYS A 80 -12.98 18.65 4.94
C LYS A 80 -11.99 17.62 4.40
N ASP A 81 -12.48 16.40 4.12
CA ASP A 81 -11.70 15.36 3.45
C ASP A 81 -11.35 15.77 2.01
N THR A 82 -10.14 15.44 1.59
CA THR A 82 -9.67 15.67 0.22
C THR A 82 -9.80 14.37 -0.58
N TYR A 83 -10.81 14.31 -1.43
CA TYR A 83 -11.01 13.18 -2.35
C TYR A 83 -10.44 13.44 -3.74
N VAL A 84 -10.45 14.71 -4.14
CA VAL A 84 -9.94 15.18 -5.44
C VAL A 84 -8.91 16.26 -5.19
N TYR A 85 -7.70 16.11 -5.74
CA TYR A 85 -6.65 17.08 -5.65
C TYR A 85 -5.84 17.19 -6.95
N GLU A 86 -5.08 18.26 -7.10
CA GLU A 86 -4.35 18.59 -8.32
C GLU A 86 -2.86 18.59 -8.06
N LEU A 87 -2.09 18.00 -9.00
CA LEU A 87 -0.64 17.99 -8.95
C LEU A 87 -0.08 17.85 -10.38
N ASP A 88 0.88 18.71 -10.74
CA ASP A 88 1.64 18.64 -12.01
C ASP A 88 0.76 18.55 -13.27
N GLY A 89 -0.36 19.27 -13.29
CA GLY A 89 -1.31 19.28 -14.42
C GLY A 89 -2.11 17.98 -14.56
N ASN A 90 -2.25 17.23 -13.48
CA ASN A 90 -3.11 16.06 -13.40
C ASN A 90 -4.12 16.23 -12.25
N VAL A 91 -5.24 15.54 -12.36
CA VAL A 91 -6.21 15.42 -11.27
C VAL A 91 -6.08 14.05 -10.60
N TYR A 92 -5.98 14.05 -9.28
CA TYR A 92 -5.76 12.86 -8.47
C TYR A 92 -6.98 12.52 -7.63
N ILE A 93 -7.24 11.22 -7.47
CA ILE A 93 -8.36 10.69 -6.70
C ILE A 93 -7.85 9.87 -5.51
N ASN A 94 -8.22 10.32 -4.31
CA ASN A 94 -7.92 9.68 -3.04
C ASN A 94 -9.17 8.96 -2.52
N LEU A 95 -9.20 7.63 -2.65
CA LEU A 95 -10.41 6.82 -2.40
C LEU A 95 -10.50 6.22 -1.01
N THR A 96 -9.35 6.05 -0.33
CA THR A 96 -9.32 5.34 0.96
C THR A 96 -7.99 5.55 1.68
N ASN A 97 -8.01 5.37 3.00
CA ASN A 97 -6.78 5.25 3.80
C ASN A 97 -6.28 3.79 3.91
N LYS A 98 -7.12 2.80 3.51
CA LYS A 98 -6.76 1.38 3.60
C LYS A 98 -5.65 1.05 2.62
N CYS A 99 -4.64 0.34 3.11
CA CYS A 99 -3.55 -0.17 2.28
C CYS A 99 -3.13 -1.54 2.81
N SER A 100 -2.85 -2.48 1.92
CA SER A 100 -2.32 -3.81 2.28
C SER A 100 -0.83 -3.77 2.65
N ASN A 101 -0.16 -2.63 2.42
CA ASN A 101 1.24 -2.41 2.75
C ASN A 101 1.41 -1.37 3.86
N GLY A 102 2.51 -1.53 4.62
CA GLY A 102 3.01 -0.58 5.61
C GLY A 102 4.41 -0.07 5.25
N CYS A 103 4.64 0.37 3.99
CA CYS A 103 5.98 0.71 3.48
C CYS A 103 6.71 1.72 4.35
N GLU A 104 8.02 1.48 4.61
CA GLU A 104 8.87 2.36 5.43
C GLU A 104 9.02 3.76 4.82
N PHE A 105 9.06 3.84 3.50
CA PHE A 105 9.20 5.11 2.75
C PHE A 105 7.85 5.73 2.37
N CYS A 106 6.74 5.26 2.95
CA CYS A 106 5.42 5.80 2.62
C CYS A 106 5.29 7.23 3.16
N VAL A 107 4.98 8.16 2.27
CA VAL A 107 4.84 9.58 2.61
C VAL A 107 3.84 9.83 3.74
N ARG A 108 2.80 9.01 3.86
CA ARG A 108 1.78 9.11 4.92
C ARG A 108 2.33 8.90 6.35
N ASN A 109 3.49 8.24 6.48
CA ASN A 109 4.12 7.99 7.78
C ASN A 109 4.83 9.24 8.32
N GLU A 110 5.26 10.12 7.42
CA GLU A 110 6.02 11.32 7.77
C GLU A 110 5.16 12.59 7.70
N ARG A 111 4.11 12.58 6.90
CA ARG A 111 3.32 13.78 6.58
C ARG A 111 1.82 13.50 6.52
N ALA A 112 1.04 14.44 7.03
CA ALA A 112 -0.41 14.42 6.88
C ALA A 112 -0.88 15.04 5.56
N SER A 113 0.00 15.75 4.84
CA SER A 113 -0.28 16.40 3.56
C SER A 113 0.80 16.07 2.54
N TYR A 114 0.43 16.14 1.25
CA TYR A 114 1.32 15.97 0.12
C TYR A 114 1.13 17.15 -0.84
N PHE A 115 2.19 17.94 -1.06
CA PHE A 115 2.12 19.20 -1.80
C PHE A 115 0.93 20.09 -1.36
N GLY A 116 0.79 20.28 -0.04
CA GLY A 116 -0.28 21.11 0.56
C GLY A 116 -1.67 20.42 0.62
N ASN A 117 -1.85 19.26 -0.01
CA ASN A 117 -3.10 18.52 0.03
C ASN A 117 -3.13 17.57 1.25
N TYR A 118 -4.09 17.77 2.15
CA TYR A 118 -4.30 16.89 3.31
C TYR A 118 -5.04 15.63 2.87
N LEU A 119 -4.34 14.49 2.86
CA LEU A 119 -4.87 13.26 2.24
C LEU A 119 -5.45 12.23 3.23
N TRP A 120 -5.40 12.49 4.55
CA TRP A 120 -6.09 11.61 5.49
C TRP A 120 -7.61 11.82 5.43
N ILE A 121 -8.34 10.77 5.05
CA ILE A 121 -9.79 10.72 5.04
C ILE A 121 -10.27 10.45 6.47
N ARG A 122 -11.13 11.31 7.02
CA ARG A 122 -11.63 11.22 8.40
C ARG A 122 -13.10 10.88 8.48
N HIS A 123 -13.89 11.31 7.49
CA HIS A 123 -15.35 11.19 7.50
C HIS A 123 -15.86 10.03 6.65
N GLY A 124 -14.97 9.07 6.33
CA GLY A 124 -15.26 7.87 5.56
C GLY A 124 -14.88 7.94 4.09
N ASP A 125 -14.61 6.77 3.53
CA ASP A 125 -14.27 6.63 2.11
C ASP A 125 -15.39 7.22 1.24
N PRO A 126 -15.07 7.93 0.14
CA PRO A 126 -16.07 8.53 -0.72
C PRO A 126 -16.81 7.48 -1.56
N THR A 127 -18.05 7.78 -1.93
CA THR A 127 -18.71 7.11 -3.05
C THR A 127 -18.25 7.70 -4.39
N ALA A 128 -18.47 6.96 -5.47
CA ALA A 128 -18.14 7.45 -6.81
C ALA A 128 -18.89 8.76 -7.13
N GLU A 129 -20.17 8.84 -6.76
CA GLU A 129 -21.04 10.01 -7.00
C GLU A 129 -20.50 11.26 -6.30
N LYS A 130 -19.98 11.10 -5.07
CA LYS A 130 -19.38 12.21 -4.31
C LYS A 130 -18.13 12.75 -4.99
N VAL A 131 -17.27 11.84 -5.50
CA VAL A 131 -16.05 12.21 -6.24
C VAL A 131 -16.42 12.87 -7.57
N ILE A 132 -17.38 12.32 -8.31
CA ILE A 132 -17.85 12.87 -9.58
C ILE A 132 -18.41 14.28 -9.39
N ALA A 133 -19.20 14.51 -8.35
CA ALA A 133 -19.73 15.84 -8.05
C ALA A 133 -18.63 16.88 -7.72
N GLU A 134 -17.46 16.44 -7.22
CA GLU A 134 -16.30 17.33 -7.06
C GLU A 134 -15.56 17.55 -8.40
N LEU A 135 -15.49 16.53 -9.25
CA LEU A 135 -14.90 16.60 -10.57
C LEU A 135 -15.73 17.49 -11.51
N ASP A 136 -17.06 17.51 -11.39
CA ASP A 136 -17.95 18.37 -12.19
C ASP A 136 -17.64 19.87 -12.07
N LYS A 137 -16.99 20.26 -10.98
CA LYS A 137 -16.57 21.65 -10.72
C LYS A 137 -15.25 22.04 -11.37
N LYS A 138 -14.59 21.10 -12.07
CA LYS A 138 -13.26 21.27 -12.62
C LYS A 138 -13.30 21.34 -14.15
N ASP A 139 -12.36 22.12 -14.69
CA ASP A 139 -12.12 22.17 -16.14
C ASP A 139 -11.24 20.99 -16.55
N PHE A 140 -11.83 19.97 -17.18
CA PHE A 140 -11.12 18.78 -17.64
C PHE A 140 -10.06 19.08 -18.71
N ALA A 141 -10.20 20.15 -19.47
CA ALA A 141 -9.20 20.56 -20.46
C ALA A 141 -7.87 20.99 -19.84
N ALA A 142 -7.86 21.35 -18.54
CA ALA A 142 -6.67 21.72 -17.82
C ALA A 142 -5.78 20.52 -17.41
N TYR A 143 -6.29 19.28 -17.53
CA TYR A 143 -5.59 18.10 -17.05
C TYR A 143 -5.15 17.18 -18.16
N LYS A 144 -3.98 16.52 -17.97
CA LYS A 144 -3.45 15.50 -18.87
C LYS A 144 -4.08 14.13 -18.62
N GLU A 145 -4.31 13.80 -17.36
CA GLU A 145 -4.88 12.52 -16.93
C GLU A 145 -5.53 12.61 -15.54
N LEU A 146 -6.44 11.68 -15.25
CA LEU A 146 -6.97 11.40 -13.93
C LEU A 146 -6.20 10.22 -13.33
N VAL A 147 -5.67 10.42 -12.12
CA VAL A 147 -4.81 9.44 -11.44
C VAL A 147 -5.46 8.94 -10.17
N PHE A 148 -5.72 7.64 -10.09
CA PHE A 148 -6.11 7.01 -8.83
C PHE A 148 -4.88 6.80 -7.96
N CYS A 149 -4.70 7.66 -6.95
CA CYS A 149 -3.57 7.65 -6.02
C CYS A 149 -3.90 8.50 -4.80
N GLY A 150 -3.54 8.02 -3.62
CA GLY A 150 -3.75 8.70 -2.34
C GLY A 150 -2.90 8.05 -1.26
N PHE A 151 -3.30 8.20 0.00
CA PHE A 151 -2.61 7.56 1.12
C PHE A 151 -2.89 6.05 1.25
N GLY A 152 -3.96 5.56 0.64
CA GLY A 152 -4.31 4.15 0.60
C GLY A 152 -4.05 3.50 -0.76
N GLU A 153 -4.47 2.24 -0.86
CA GLU A 153 -4.44 1.45 -2.09
C GLU A 153 -5.80 1.54 -2.80
N PRO A 154 -5.87 2.13 -4.00
CA PRO A 154 -7.15 2.37 -4.69
C PRO A 154 -7.97 1.10 -4.96
N THR A 155 -7.32 -0.05 -5.13
CA THR A 155 -8.02 -1.31 -5.43
C THR A 155 -8.85 -1.87 -4.26
N TYR A 156 -8.83 -1.26 -3.08
CA TYR A 156 -9.84 -1.50 -2.05
C TYR A 156 -11.23 -0.95 -2.43
N LYS A 157 -11.28 -0.05 -3.42
CA LYS A 157 -12.48 0.66 -3.88
C LYS A 157 -12.65 0.50 -5.40
N VAL A 158 -12.52 -0.76 -5.86
CA VAL A 158 -12.52 -1.10 -7.29
C VAL A 158 -13.80 -0.62 -7.98
N GLU A 159 -14.98 -0.80 -7.38
CA GLU A 159 -16.25 -0.43 -7.99
C GLU A 159 -16.37 1.09 -8.16
N GLU A 160 -16.03 1.85 -7.12
CA GLU A 160 -16.01 3.31 -7.20
C GLU A 160 -14.98 3.81 -8.20
N MET A 161 -13.78 3.20 -8.19
CA MET A 161 -12.71 3.52 -9.13
C MET A 161 -13.17 3.35 -10.58
N LEU A 162 -13.81 2.23 -10.92
CA LEU A 162 -14.27 1.95 -12.28
C LEU A 162 -15.40 2.87 -12.73
N LYS A 163 -16.32 3.27 -11.84
CA LYS A 163 -17.37 4.26 -12.12
C LYS A 163 -16.75 5.62 -12.42
N ILE A 164 -15.80 6.08 -11.59
CA ILE A 164 -15.10 7.35 -11.76
C ILE A 164 -14.27 7.34 -13.06
N ALA A 165 -13.60 6.23 -13.37
CA ALA A 165 -12.84 6.06 -14.61
C ALA A 165 -13.75 6.17 -15.85
N GLY A 166 -14.91 5.52 -15.82
CA GLY A 166 -15.90 5.64 -16.88
C GLY A 166 -16.39 7.07 -17.06
N TYR A 167 -16.59 7.81 -15.97
CA TYR A 167 -16.95 9.23 -16.02
C TYR A 167 -15.80 10.06 -16.63
N ALA A 168 -14.54 9.86 -16.21
CA ALA A 168 -13.39 10.56 -16.76
C ALA A 168 -13.27 10.36 -18.28
N HIS A 169 -13.46 9.12 -18.77
CA HIS A 169 -13.47 8.81 -20.20
C HIS A 169 -14.60 9.51 -20.95
N SER A 170 -15.80 9.61 -20.36
CA SER A 170 -16.91 10.35 -20.98
C SER A 170 -16.62 11.85 -21.16
N ARG A 171 -15.64 12.37 -20.40
CA ARG A 171 -15.13 13.75 -20.47
C ARG A 171 -13.83 13.86 -21.28
N GLY A 172 -13.38 12.77 -21.94
CA GLY A 172 -12.18 12.73 -22.78
C GLY A 172 -10.86 12.67 -22.03
N LEU A 173 -10.86 12.41 -20.71
CA LEU A 173 -9.65 12.38 -19.89
C LEU A 173 -9.14 10.94 -19.73
N LYS A 174 -7.86 10.72 -19.99
CA LYS A 174 -7.17 9.45 -19.73
C LYS A 174 -7.10 9.14 -18.24
N THR A 175 -6.99 7.86 -17.92
CA THR A 175 -6.97 7.38 -16.54
C THR A 175 -5.73 6.57 -16.24
N ARG A 176 -5.16 6.76 -15.04
CA ARG A 176 -4.03 5.97 -14.53
C ARG A 176 -4.31 5.45 -13.13
N LEU A 177 -3.99 4.20 -12.90
CA LEU A 177 -4.00 3.57 -11.58
C LEU A 177 -2.57 3.44 -11.06
N ASN A 178 -2.26 4.05 -9.91
CA ASN A 178 -1.07 3.74 -9.13
C ASN A 178 -1.46 2.73 -8.05
N THR A 179 -0.85 1.54 -8.06
CA THR A 179 -1.23 0.43 -7.18
C THR A 179 0.00 -0.32 -6.67
N ASN A 180 -0.16 -0.99 -5.54
CA ASN A 180 0.82 -1.97 -5.06
C ASN A 180 0.72 -3.34 -5.76
N GLY A 181 -0.22 -3.51 -6.71
CA GLY A 181 -0.39 -4.72 -7.50
C GLY A 181 -1.06 -5.89 -6.76
N GLN A 182 -1.59 -5.68 -5.57
CA GLN A 182 -2.23 -6.74 -4.77
C GLN A 182 -3.76 -6.75 -4.93
N GLY A 183 -4.28 -6.10 -5.98
CA GLY A 183 -5.72 -5.94 -6.21
C GLY A 183 -6.50 -7.24 -6.20
N ASN A 184 -5.96 -8.30 -6.83
CA ASN A 184 -6.61 -9.62 -6.87
C ASN A 184 -6.66 -10.28 -5.47
N LEU A 185 -5.61 -10.13 -4.66
CA LEU A 185 -5.60 -10.62 -3.27
C LEU A 185 -6.58 -9.84 -2.39
N ILE A 186 -6.61 -8.52 -2.53
CA ILE A 186 -7.51 -7.62 -1.78
C ILE A 186 -8.98 -8.00 -2.05
N ASN A 187 -9.32 -8.19 -3.32
CA ASN A 187 -10.71 -8.44 -3.75
C ASN A 187 -11.06 -9.93 -3.79
N LYS A 188 -10.09 -10.83 -3.55
CA LYS A 188 -10.24 -12.31 -3.61
C LYS A 188 -10.82 -12.79 -4.95
N ARG A 189 -10.52 -12.08 -6.01
CA ARG A 189 -10.94 -12.36 -7.41
C ARG A 189 -10.01 -11.65 -8.38
N ASP A 190 -10.00 -12.07 -9.64
CA ASP A 190 -9.29 -11.36 -10.69
C ASP A 190 -10.08 -10.11 -11.09
N ILE A 191 -9.51 -8.93 -10.80
CA ILE A 191 -10.10 -7.63 -11.16
C ILE A 191 -9.55 -7.10 -12.50
N VAL A 192 -8.50 -7.72 -13.05
CA VAL A 192 -7.82 -7.19 -14.25
C VAL A 192 -8.75 -7.09 -15.48
N PRO A 193 -9.64 -8.07 -15.76
CA PRO A 193 -10.58 -7.94 -16.87
C PRO A 193 -11.48 -6.70 -16.77
N GLU A 194 -11.81 -6.26 -15.55
CA GLU A 194 -12.66 -5.10 -15.31
C GLU A 194 -11.93 -3.76 -15.57
N LEU A 195 -10.59 -3.76 -15.51
CA LEU A 195 -9.77 -2.58 -15.79
C LEU A 195 -9.73 -2.25 -17.28
N LYS A 196 -9.95 -3.26 -18.15
CA LYS A 196 -9.90 -3.09 -19.61
C LYS A 196 -10.93 -2.06 -20.09
N GLY A 197 -10.43 -1.05 -20.83
CA GLY A 197 -11.28 0.04 -21.35
C GLY A 197 -11.76 1.02 -20.28
N LYS A 198 -11.26 0.89 -19.04
CA LYS A 198 -11.51 1.82 -17.93
C LYS A 198 -10.24 2.46 -17.41
N ILE A 199 -9.13 1.73 -17.40
CA ILE A 199 -7.83 2.23 -16.96
C ILE A 199 -6.88 2.18 -18.15
N ASP A 200 -6.37 3.36 -18.58
CA ASP A 200 -5.45 3.47 -19.71
C ASP A 200 -4.04 3.06 -19.35
N LEU A 201 -3.61 3.26 -18.10
CA LEU A 201 -2.30 2.85 -17.62
C LEU A 201 -2.35 2.37 -16.18
N VAL A 202 -1.87 1.16 -15.95
CA VAL A 202 -1.62 0.64 -14.60
C VAL A 202 -0.13 0.80 -14.27
N ASN A 203 0.18 1.49 -13.18
CA ASN A 203 1.52 1.68 -12.66
C ASN A 203 1.67 0.89 -11.36
N VAL A 204 2.34 -0.27 -11.42
CA VAL A 204 2.52 -1.18 -10.29
C VAL A 204 3.81 -0.83 -9.55
N SER A 205 3.72 -0.58 -8.27
CA SER A 205 4.86 -0.29 -7.39
C SER A 205 5.62 -1.58 -7.07
N LEU A 206 6.68 -1.86 -7.85
CA LEU A 206 7.53 -3.04 -7.68
C LEU A 206 8.40 -2.95 -6.42
N ASN A 207 9.03 -1.79 -6.20
CA ASN A 207 9.74 -1.37 -4.99
C ASN A 207 10.96 -2.21 -4.57
N ALA A 208 11.08 -3.47 -4.97
CA ALA A 208 12.18 -4.37 -4.62
C ALA A 208 12.39 -5.43 -5.71
N PRO A 209 13.57 -6.08 -5.77
CA PRO A 209 13.86 -7.09 -6.79
C PRO A 209 13.35 -8.51 -6.46
N ASP A 210 12.98 -8.78 -5.21
CA ASP A 210 12.59 -10.09 -4.71
C ASP A 210 11.57 -10.01 -3.56
N ALA A 211 11.00 -11.15 -3.16
CA ALA A 211 9.93 -11.23 -2.19
C ALA A 211 10.38 -10.86 -0.77
N GLU A 212 11.58 -11.27 -0.37
CA GLU A 212 12.14 -10.99 0.94
C GLU A 212 12.44 -9.52 1.10
N SER A 213 13.11 -8.92 0.12
CA SER A 213 13.39 -7.49 0.07
C SER A 213 12.11 -6.67 0.03
N TYR A 214 11.11 -7.11 -0.77
CA TYR A 214 9.80 -6.46 -0.82
C TYR A 214 9.10 -6.49 0.55
N GLN A 215 9.05 -7.67 1.18
CA GLN A 215 8.43 -7.80 2.51
C GLN A 215 9.13 -6.96 3.56
N LYS A 216 10.47 -6.89 3.51
CA LYS A 216 11.28 -6.11 4.45
C LYS A 216 10.97 -4.62 4.41
N ILE A 217 10.71 -4.05 3.22
CA ILE A 217 10.50 -2.59 3.06
C ILE A 217 9.04 -2.20 2.91
N CYS A 218 8.19 -3.10 2.39
CA CYS A 218 6.77 -2.82 2.15
C CYS A 218 5.83 -3.36 3.23
N HIS A 219 6.29 -4.28 4.09
CA HIS A 219 5.52 -4.86 5.20
C HIS A 219 4.09 -5.25 4.79
N SER A 220 3.98 -6.03 3.70
CA SER A 220 2.68 -6.44 3.21
C SER A 220 1.95 -7.36 4.20
N GLN A 221 0.63 -7.18 4.35
CA GLN A 221 -0.21 -8.09 5.12
C GLN A 221 -0.23 -9.52 4.52
N TYR A 222 0.07 -9.64 3.21
CA TYR A 222 0.16 -10.92 2.50
C TYR A 222 1.57 -11.53 2.54
N ARG A 223 2.50 -10.91 3.27
CA ARG A 223 3.87 -11.39 3.46
C ARG A 223 4.55 -11.65 2.12
N LEU A 224 5.24 -12.81 1.99
CA LEU A 224 5.98 -13.17 0.78
C LEU A 224 5.09 -13.41 -0.44
N ASP A 225 3.80 -13.76 -0.25
CA ASP A 225 2.84 -13.94 -1.34
C ASP A 225 2.50 -12.64 -2.09
N ALA A 226 2.74 -11.49 -1.45
CA ALA A 226 2.47 -10.19 -2.06
C ALA A 226 3.30 -9.96 -3.33
N PHE A 227 4.56 -10.39 -3.32
CA PHE A 227 5.49 -10.14 -4.43
C PHE A 227 5.15 -10.95 -5.69
N PRO A 228 5.01 -12.27 -5.65
CA PRO A 228 4.53 -13.01 -6.82
C PRO A 228 3.15 -12.53 -7.29
N ALA A 229 2.25 -12.17 -6.38
CA ALA A 229 0.93 -11.67 -6.75
C ALA A 229 0.99 -10.36 -7.55
N LEU A 230 1.83 -9.39 -7.16
CA LEU A 230 1.98 -8.15 -7.92
C LEU A 230 2.62 -8.37 -9.31
N ILE A 231 3.53 -9.33 -9.45
CA ILE A 231 4.13 -9.69 -10.74
C ILE A 231 3.05 -10.29 -11.66
N GLU A 232 2.28 -11.26 -11.14
CA GLU A 232 1.20 -11.89 -11.92
C GLU A 232 0.08 -10.89 -12.26
N PHE A 233 -0.23 -9.96 -11.37
CA PHE A 233 -1.17 -8.87 -11.65
C PHE A 233 -0.71 -8.02 -12.83
N ALA A 234 0.57 -7.61 -12.85
CA ALA A 234 1.12 -6.81 -13.95
C ALA A 234 1.15 -7.59 -15.28
N LYS A 235 1.56 -8.86 -15.26
CA LYS A 235 1.51 -9.74 -16.44
C LYS A 235 0.08 -9.94 -16.95
N SER A 236 -0.89 -10.12 -16.03
CA SER A 236 -2.30 -10.23 -16.37
C SER A 236 -2.82 -8.96 -17.04
N CYS A 237 -2.41 -7.77 -16.57
CA CYS A 237 -2.75 -6.51 -17.24
C CYS A 237 -2.29 -6.52 -18.71
N VAL A 238 -1.01 -6.82 -18.96
CA VAL A 238 -0.46 -6.88 -20.32
C VAL A 238 -1.20 -7.91 -21.17
N LYS A 239 -1.43 -9.13 -20.64
CA LYS A 239 -2.15 -10.20 -21.35
C LYS A 239 -3.58 -9.79 -21.73
N ASN A 240 -4.27 -9.01 -20.90
CA ASN A 240 -5.62 -8.52 -21.14
C ASN A 240 -5.67 -7.25 -22.01
N GLY A 241 -4.51 -6.73 -22.47
CA GLY A 241 -4.41 -5.52 -23.27
C GLY A 241 -4.62 -4.23 -22.48
N VAL A 242 -4.38 -4.24 -21.17
CA VAL A 242 -4.30 -3.06 -20.32
C VAL A 242 -2.84 -2.63 -20.25
N ALA A 243 -2.52 -1.40 -20.67
CA ALA A 243 -1.16 -0.91 -20.57
C ALA A 243 -0.69 -0.92 -19.11
N CYS A 244 0.47 -1.51 -18.88
CA CYS A 244 1.02 -1.70 -17.54
C CYS A 244 2.52 -1.41 -17.52
N ARG A 245 3.00 -0.88 -16.39
CA ARG A 245 4.43 -0.75 -16.10
C ARG A 245 4.70 -1.00 -14.63
N PHE A 246 5.88 -1.48 -14.33
CA PHE A 246 6.44 -1.43 -12.98
C PHE A 246 7.02 -0.06 -12.68
N SER A 247 7.05 0.31 -11.41
CA SER A 247 7.81 1.46 -10.95
C SER A 247 8.60 1.16 -9.68
N VAL A 248 9.79 1.75 -9.59
CA VAL A 248 10.63 1.75 -8.40
C VAL A 248 11.08 3.18 -8.11
N VAL A 249 11.45 3.45 -6.86
CA VAL A 249 12.08 4.71 -6.48
C VAL A 249 13.58 4.49 -6.37
N ASP A 250 14.39 5.39 -6.93
CA ASP A 250 15.85 5.23 -7.02
C ASP A 250 16.58 5.16 -5.66
N CYS A 251 15.90 5.51 -4.57
CA CYS A 251 16.45 5.41 -3.21
C CYS A 251 16.74 3.97 -2.75
N ILE A 252 16.27 2.94 -3.47
CA ILE A 252 16.58 1.53 -3.16
C ILE A 252 18.04 1.15 -3.52
N GLY A 253 18.76 2.00 -4.25
CA GLY A 253 20.13 1.80 -4.69
C GLY A 253 20.25 1.23 -6.11
N GLU A 254 21.37 1.50 -6.77
CA GLU A 254 21.58 1.18 -8.18
C GLU A 254 21.52 -0.32 -8.47
N GLU A 255 22.13 -1.15 -7.64
CA GLU A 255 22.13 -2.61 -7.80
C GLU A 255 20.72 -3.20 -7.72
N ALA A 256 19.91 -2.72 -6.75
CA ALA A 256 18.52 -3.15 -6.61
C ALA A 256 17.65 -2.66 -7.79
N VAL A 257 17.87 -1.43 -8.28
CA VAL A 257 17.20 -0.91 -9.48
C VAL A 257 17.53 -1.76 -10.71
N GLU A 258 18.80 -2.15 -10.88
CA GLU A 258 19.21 -2.99 -12.01
C GLU A 258 18.62 -4.41 -11.91
N SER A 259 18.53 -4.96 -10.71
CA SER A 259 17.83 -6.24 -10.48
C SER A 259 16.34 -6.15 -10.79
N CYS A 260 15.68 -5.04 -10.41
CA CYS A 260 14.30 -4.74 -10.81
C CYS A 260 14.15 -4.61 -12.33
N ARG A 261 15.16 -4.06 -13.03
CA ARG A 261 15.15 -3.96 -14.50
C ARG A 261 15.14 -5.32 -15.15
N ARG A 262 16.06 -6.22 -14.74
CA ARG A 262 16.11 -7.61 -15.24
C ARG A 262 14.82 -8.36 -14.99
N LEU A 263 14.21 -8.18 -13.80
CA LEU A 263 12.91 -8.77 -13.47
C LEU A 263 11.80 -8.25 -14.37
N ALA A 264 11.75 -6.95 -14.60
CA ALA A 264 10.77 -6.31 -15.47
C ALA A 264 10.87 -6.83 -16.90
N GLU A 265 12.09 -6.91 -17.45
CA GLU A 265 12.38 -7.46 -18.77
C GLU A 265 11.92 -8.92 -18.89
N SER A 266 12.27 -9.77 -17.92
CA SER A 266 11.87 -11.18 -17.92
C SER A 266 10.35 -11.37 -17.74
N SER A 267 9.66 -10.38 -17.17
CA SER A 267 8.21 -10.35 -17.01
C SER A 267 7.45 -9.78 -18.20
N GLY A 268 8.16 -9.20 -19.17
CA GLY A 268 7.56 -8.50 -20.32
C GLY A 268 6.80 -7.22 -19.94
N VAL A 269 7.14 -6.61 -18.80
CA VAL A 269 6.50 -5.40 -18.27
C VAL A 269 7.54 -4.29 -18.17
N PRO A 270 7.36 -3.12 -18.80
CA PRO A 270 8.33 -2.02 -18.72
C PRO A 270 8.59 -1.53 -17.30
N LEU A 271 9.81 -1.09 -16.99
CA LEU A 271 10.16 -0.46 -15.72
C LEU A 271 10.28 1.05 -15.86
N TYR A 272 9.65 1.78 -14.95
CA TYR A 272 9.81 3.22 -14.77
C TYR A 272 10.52 3.52 -13.44
N VAL A 273 11.72 4.11 -13.51
CA VAL A 273 12.47 4.52 -12.31
C VAL A 273 12.10 5.96 -11.96
N ARG A 274 11.56 6.15 -10.77
CA ARG A 274 11.18 7.47 -10.23
C ARG A 274 12.30 8.00 -9.34
N LYS A 275 12.55 9.31 -9.42
CA LYS A 275 13.41 9.97 -8.44
C LYS A 275 12.71 10.06 -7.09
N TYR A 276 13.47 9.84 -6.02
CA TYR A 276 12.99 10.09 -4.67
C TYR A 276 12.78 11.58 -4.45
N ILE A 277 11.62 11.96 -3.94
CA ILE A 277 11.29 13.35 -3.61
C ILE A 277 11.38 13.49 -2.09
N ALA A 278 12.45 14.13 -1.61
CA ALA A 278 12.68 14.34 -0.18
C ALA A 278 11.77 15.44 0.42
N ASP A 279 11.41 16.44 -0.39
CA ASP A 279 10.69 17.65 0.04
C ASP A 279 9.43 17.84 -0.84
N SER A 280 8.29 17.38 -0.34
CA SER A 280 7.00 17.53 -1.02
C SER A 280 5.89 18.00 -0.07
#